data_b11cdfa4d0c23644682e83e5c48a152f
#
_entry.id   b11cdfa4d0c23644682e83e5c48a152f
#
_cell.length_a   1.000
_cell.length_b   1.000
_cell.length_c   1.000
_cell.angle_alpha   90.00
_cell.angle_beta   90.00
_cell.angle_gamma   90.00
#
_symmetry.space_group_name_H-M   'P 1'
#
loop_
_entity.id
_entity.type
_entity.pdbx_description
1 polymer ?
#
loop_
_entity_poly.entity_id
_entity_poly.type
_entity_poly.pdbx_seq_one_letter_code
_entity_poly.pdbx_strand_id
1 'polypeptide(L)'
;MYNGGVATNDTWIVIAAYREAAVIESVVREVTAGGWSVVVVDDGSPDDTASRARAGGATVLRHAINLGQGAALQTGIDLAVRRGARNIVTFDADGQHAAGDIPALVAALADADIALGSRFQGSVDGASRSRMALLRAAVWTSNRLSGMKLTDAHCGLRAFRASAVPALRITQDRMAHASELLRKIKASGLRVVEVPVTVRYTEHSRAKGQSGFQAIRILFDYFFRTS
;
A
#
# COMPACT_ATOMS: atom_id res chain seq x y z
N MET A 1 0.71 -18.21 -29.07
CA MET A 1 0.34 -16.94 -28.43
C MET A 1 -0.51 -17.30 -27.19
N TYR A 2 0.10 -17.38 -26.03
CA TYR A 2 -0.59 -17.62 -24.76
C TYR A 2 -0.99 -16.25 -24.19
N ASN A 3 -2.24 -15.83 -24.43
CA ASN A 3 -2.84 -14.72 -23.70
C ASN A 3 -3.24 -15.23 -22.30
N GLY A 4 -2.30 -15.31 -21.40
CA GLY A 4 -2.54 -15.57 -19.99
C GLY A 4 -3.10 -14.31 -19.33
N GLY A 5 -4.35 -13.96 -19.64
CA GLY A 5 -5.07 -12.93 -18.90
C GLY A 5 -5.11 -13.35 -17.44
N VAL A 6 -4.47 -12.58 -16.56
CA VAL A 6 -4.60 -12.73 -15.11
C VAL A 6 -6.09 -12.61 -14.79
N ALA A 7 -6.69 -13.66 -14.23
CA ALA A 7 -8.10 -13.64 -13.87
C ALA A 7 -8.29 -12.54 -12.80
N THR A 8 -8.91 -11.44 -13.19
CA THR A 8 -9.14 -10.26 -12.31
C THR A 8 -9.95 -10.64 -11.07
N ASN A 9 -10.79 -11.66 -11.15
CA ASN A 9 -11.62 -12.14 -10.05
C ASN A 9 -10.83 -12.75 -8.87
N ASP A 10 -9.58 -13.19 -9.09
CA ASP A 10 -8.74 -13.82 -8.05
C ASP A 10 -7.84 -12.80 -7.35
N THR A 11 -7.87 -11.54 -7.77
CA THR A 11 -7.05 -10.46 -7.21
C THR A 11 -7.93 -9.44 -6.49
N TRP A 12 -7.59 -9.17 -5.24
CA TRP A 12 -8.27 -8.18 -4.42
C TRP A 12 -7.36 -7.00 -4.11
N ILE A 13 -7.90 -5.79 -4.33
CA ILE A 13 -7.23 -4.55 -3.97
C ILE A 13 -7.74 -4.09 -2.62
N VAL A 14 -6.82 -3.92 -1.68
CA VAL A 14 -7.09 -3.50 -0.30
C VAL A 14 -6.64 -2.06 -0.12
N ILE A 15 -7.58 -1.20 0.26
CA ILE A 15 -7.38 0.23 0.47
C ILE A 15 -7.73 0.57 1.91
N ALA A 16 -6.76 1.01 2.71
CA ALA A 16 -7.01 1.60 4.02
C ALA A 16 -7.27 3.10 3.85
N ALA A 17 -8.38 3.61 4.38
CA ALA A 17 -8.78 4.99 4.22
C ALA A 17 -9.15 5.64 5.57
N TYR A 18 -8.67 6.88 5.79
CA TYR A 18 -9.07 7.72 6.92
C TYR A 18 -9.09 9.18 6.50
N ARG A 19 -10.30 9.81 6.52
CA ARG A 19 -10.54 11.19 6.07
C ARG A 19 -10.10 11.42 4.62
N GLU A 20 -10.55 10.56 3.73
CA GLU A 20 -10.26 10.61 2.28
C GLU A 20 -11.49 10.93 1.42
N ALA A 21 -12.55 11.49 2.02
CA ALA A 21 -13.80 11.79 1.31
C ALA A 21 -13.61 12.58 0.00
N ALA A 22 -12.59 13.44 -0.07
CA ALA A 22 -12.35 14.27 -1.26
C ALA A 22 -11.89 13.46 -2.49
N VAL A 23 -11.23 12.31 -2.31
CA VAL A 23 -10.55 11.59 -3.40
C VAL A 23 -10.93 10.12 -3.51
N ILE A 24 -11.41 9.50 -2.44
CA ILE A 24 -11.60 8.04 -2.37
C ILE A 24 -12.54 7.50 -3.45
N GLU A 25 -13.58 8.23 -3.83
CA GLU A 25 -14.53 7.80 -4.87
C GLU A 25 -13.84 7.67 -6.23
N SER A 26 -13.04 8.68 -6.62
CA SER A 26 -12.29 8.65 -7.88
C SER A 26 -11.21 7.56 -7.89
N VAL A 27 -10.50 7.37 -6.77
CA VAL A 27 -9.50 6.31 -6.61
C VAL A 27 -10.15 4.94 -6.77
N VAL A 28 -11.27 4.70 -6.10
CA VAL A 28 -11.98 3.42 -6.22
C VAL A 28 -12.49 3.20 -7.64
N ARG A 29 -13.07 4.21 -8.29
CA ARG A 29 -13.53 4.11 -9.69
C ARG A 29 -12.37 3.77 -10.65
N GLU A 30 -11.20 4.40 -10.49
CA GLU A 30 -10.03 4.11 -11.30
C GLU A 30 -9.58 2.65 -11.14
N VAL A 31 -9.57 2.13 -9.91
CA VAL A 31 -9.18 0.74 -9.62
C VAL A 31 -10.25 -0.25 -10.12
N THR A 32 -11.53 0.01 -9.88
CA THR A 32 -12.63 -0.89 -10.30
C THR A 32 -12.78 -0.94 -11.82
N ALA A 33 -12.44 0.13 -12.54
CA ALA A 33 -12.42 0.14 -14.01
C ALA A 33 -11.45 -0.89 -14.60
N GLY A 34 -10.43 -1.30 -13.86
CA GLY A 34 -9.53 -2.41 -14.21
C GLY A 34 -10.12 -3.81 -14.01
N GLY A 35 -11.37 -3.91 -13.53
CA GLY A 35 -12.06 -5.20 -13.30
C GLY A 35 -11.63 -5.89 -11.98
N TRP A 36 -10.90 -5.19 -11.10
CA TRP A 36 -10.44 -5.75 -9.84
C TRP A 36 -11.54 -5.77 -8.76
N SER A 37 -11.50 -6.76 -7.87
CA SER A 37 -12.28 -6.74 -6.63
C SER A 37 -11.66 -5.74 -5.65
N VAL A 38 -12.42 -4.77 -5.17
CA VAL A 38 -11.91 -3.70 -4.29
C VAL A 38 -12.57 -3.79 -2.92
N VAL A 39 -11.77 -3.78 -1.87
CA VAL A 39 -12.22 -3.55 -0.51
C VAL A 39 -11.55 -2.30 0.05
N VAL A 40 -12.38 -1.38 0.54
CA VAL A 40 -11.96 -0.22 1.31
C VAL A 40 -12.26 -0.45 2.77
N VAL A 41 -11.27 -0.28 3.63
CA VAL A 41 -11.47 -0.26 5.08
C VAL A 41 -11.40 1.18 5.54
N ASP A 42 -12.56 1.75 5.86
CA ASP A 42 -12.68 3.06 6.49
C ASP A 42 -12.33 2.95 7.98
N ASP A 43 -11.21 3.52 8.36
CA ASP A 43 -10.65 3.42 9.70
C ASP A 43 -11.30 4.43 10.67
N GLY A 44 -12.64 4.41 10.74
CA GLY A 44 -13.40 5.25 11.65
C GLY A 44 -13.41 6.73 11.25
N SER A 45 -13.50 7.06 9.96
CA SER A 45 -13.55 8.44 9.49
C SER A 45 -14.79 9.17 9.98
N PRO A 46 -14.68 10.43 10.41
CA PRO A 46 -15.83 11.26 10.79
C PRO A 46 -16.53 11.91 9.59
N ASP A 47 -15.95 11.79 8.39
CA ASP A 47 -16.44 12.35 7.13
C ASP A 47 -17.10 11.27 6.24
N ASP A 48 -17.46 11.64 5.01
CA ASP A 48 -18.16 10.77 4.03
C ASP A 48 -17.26 9.74 3.34
N THR A 49 -16.07 9.44 3.87
CA THR A 49 -15.11 8.48 3.25
C THR A 49 -15.78 7.15 2.91
N ALA A 50 -16.49 6.53 3.86
CA ALA A 50 -17.14 5.23 3.65
C ALA A 50 -18.24 5.26 2.58
N SER A 51 -19.10 6.30 2.57
CA SER A 51 -20.19 6.43 1.59
C SER A 51 -19.65 6.66 0.18
N ARG A 52 -18.62 7.50 0.04
CA ARG A 52 -17.97 7.78 -1.24
C ARG A 52 -17.20 6.57 -1.78
N ALA A 53 -16.55 5.80 -0.92
CA ALA A 53 -15.92 4.55 -1.33
C ALA A 53 -16.95 3.55 -1.90
N ARG A 54 -18.14 3.43 -1.28
CA ARG A 54 -19.24 2.60 -1.84
C ARG A 54 -19.73 3.13 -3.18
N ALA A 55 -19.88 4.44 -3.32
CA ALA A 55 -20.29 5.08 -4.58
C ALA A 55 -19.27 4.82 -5.71
N GLY A 56 -17.99 4.65 -5.38
CA GLY A 56 -16.93 4.23 -6.30
C GLY A 56 -17.02 2.75 -6.73
N GLY A 57 -17.80 1.92 -6.03
CA GLY A 57 -17.99 0.49 -6.34
C GLY A 57 -17.22 -0.47 -5.44
N ALA A 58 -16.62 -0.02 -4.34
CA ALA A 58 -15.92 -0.88 -3.41
C ALA A 58 -16.85 -1.61 -2.42
N THR A 59 -16.44 -2.82 -2.00
CA THR A 59 -16.89 -3.40 -0.74
C THR A 59 -16.28 -2.57 0.39
N VAL A 60 -17.10 -2.07 1.32
CA VAL A 60 -16.61 -1.20 2.40
C VAL A 60 -16.81 -1.86 3.76
N LEU A 61 -15.72 -2.02 4.49
CA LEU A 61 -15.71 -2.27 5.93
C LEU A 61 -15.45 -0.95 6.67
N ARG A 62 -15.96 -0.84 7.90
CA ARG A 62 -15.73 0.35 8.72
C ARG A 62 -15.37 -0.06 10.14
N HIS A 63 -14.29 0.50 10.66
CA HIS A 63 -13.94 0.41 12.07
C HIS A 63 -14.81 1.38 12.89
N ALA A 64 -15.16 0.99 14.12
CA ALA A 64 -15.91 1.87 15.02
C ALA A 64 -15.11 3.10 15.47
N ILE A 65 -13.79 2.94 15.57
CA ILE A 65 -12.83 3.98 15.93
C ILE A 65 -11.58 3.87 15.04
N ASN A 66 -10.76 4.91 14.99
CA ASN A 66 -9.47 4.85 14.29
C ASN A 66 -8.50 3.92 15.02
N LEU A 67 -8.16 2.80 14.36
CA LEU A 67 -7.21 1.78 14.83
C LEU A 67 -5.84 1.92 14.19
N GLY A 68 -5.72 2.74 13.14
CA GLY A 68 -4.50 2.95 12.38
C GLY A 68 -4.42 2.16 11.07
N GLN A 69 -3.59 2.67 10.14
CA GLN A 69 -3.47 2.13 8.78
C GLN A 69 -3.13 0.62 8.75
N GLY A 70 -2.24 0.18 9.65
CA GLY A 70 -1.85 -1.24 9.75
C GLY A 70 -3.04 -2.15 10.05
N ALA A 71 -3.88 -1.78 11.05
CA ALA A 71 -5.08 -2.53 11.40
C ALA A 71 -6.11 -2.52 10.25
N ALA A 72 -6.29 -1.39 9.57
CA ALA A 72 -7.20 -1.29 8.43
C ALA A 72 -6.74 -2.17 7.26
N LEU A 73 -5.45 -2.14 6.92
CA LEU A 73 -4.88 -3.03 5.90
C LEU A 73 -5.09 -4.50 6.27
N GLN A 74 -4.78 -4.89 7.52
CA GLN A 74 -4.95 -6.27 7.96
C GLN A 74 -6.41 -6.72 7.89
N THR A 75 -7.35 -5.86 8.29
CA THR A 75 -8.80 -6.15 8.19
C THR A 75 -9.22 -6.40 6.74
N GLY A 76 -8.75 -5.59 5.80
CA GLY A 76 -9.03 -5.76 4.38
C GLY A 76 -8.38 -7.02 3.79
N ILE A 77 -7.14 -7.30 4.16
CA ILE A 77 -6.41 -8.53 3.76
C ILE A 77 -7.15 -9.78 4.27
N ASP A 78 -7.56 -9.78 5.52
CA ASP A 78 -8.31 -10.91 6.11
C ASP A 78 -9.65 -11.14 5.39
N LEU A 79 -10.35 -10.07 4.97
CA LEU A 79 -11.56 -10.21 4.15
C LEU A 79 -11.22 -10.80 2.77
N ALA A 80 -10.21 -10.28 2.09
CA ALA A 80 -9.80 -10.75 0.77
C ALA A 80 -9.46 -12.26 0.79
N VAL A 81 -8.68 -12.70 1.79
CA VAL A 81 -8.35 -14.12 1.97
C VAL A 81 -9.61 -14.97 2.20
N ARG A 82 -10.54 -14.53 3.07
CA ARG A 82 -11.81 -15.23 3.31
C ARG A 82 -12.70 -15.32 2.06
N ARG A 83 -12.57 -14.38 1.15
CA ARG A 83 -13.27 -14.34 -0.14
C ARG A 83 -12.56 -15.14 -1.24
N GLY A 84 -11.48 -15.84 -0.91
CA GLY A 84 -10.76 -16.71 -1.84
C GLY A 84 -9.76 -15.99 -2.75
N ALA A 85 -9.30 -14.79 -2.35
CA ALA A 85 -8.24 -14.11 -3.10
C ALA A 85 -7.02 -15.01 -3.27
N ARG A 86 -6.48 -15.07 -4.48
CA ARG A 86 -5.15 -15.66 -4.76
C ARG A 86 -4.05 -14.63 -4.65
N ASN A 87 -4.34 -13.41 -5.07
CA ASN A 87 -3.44 -12.28 -4.99
C ASN A 87 -4.12 -11.13 -4.25
N ILE A 88 -3.34 -10.41 -3.48
CA ILE A 88 -3.79 -9.24 -2.72
C ILE A 88 -2.86 -8.08 -3.07
N VAL A 89 -3.43 -6.93 -3.39
CA VAL A 89 -2.68 -5.71 -3.65
C VAL A 89 -3.09 -4.66 -2.64
N THR A 90 -2.12 -4.10 -1.91
CA THR A 90 -2.37 -2.90 -1.10
C THR A 90 -2.23 -1.66 -1.97
N PHE A 91 -3.15 -0.71 -1.81
CA PHE A 91 -3.21 0.52 -2.60
C PHE A 91 -3.57 1.70 -1.68
N ASP A 92 -2.88 2.84 -1.81
CA ASP A 92 -3.13 3.99 -0.95
C ASP A 92 -4.38 4.77 -1.40
N ALA A 93 -5.12 5.32 -0.43
CA ALA A 93 -6.39 6.01 -0.66
C ALA A 93 -6.25 7.45 -1.17
N ASP A 94 -5.03 8.03 -1.19
CA ASP A 94 -4.76 9.46 -1.42
C ASP A 94 -4.60 9.86 -2.90
N GLY A 95 -4.74 8.88 -3.81
CA GLY A 95 -4.64 9.08 -5.25
C GLY A 95 -3.23 9.31 -5.77
N GLN A 96 -2.19 8.97 -5.00
CA GLN A 96 -0.81 9.08 -5.46
C GLN A 96 -0.39 7.96 -6.42
N HIS A 97 -0.97 6.76 -6.29
CA HIS A 97 -0.66 5.62 -7.14
C HIS A 97 -1.53 5.59 -8.39
N ALA A 98 -0.97 5.10 -9.49
CA ALA A 98 -1.70 4.83 -10.72
C ALA A 98 -2.26 3.40 -10.71
N ALA A 99 -3.56 3.23 -10.92
CA ALA A 99 -4.17 1.91 -11.01
C ALA A 99 -3.62 1.08 -12.19
N GLY A 100 -3.08 1.76 -13.23
CA GLY A 100 -2.42 1.13 -14.36
C GLY A 100 -1.16 0.34 -14.02
N ASP A 101 -0.57 0.53 -12.83
CA ASP A 101 0.61 -0.23 -12.36
C ASP A 101 0.23 -1.58 -11.72
N ILE A 102 -1.05 -1.77 -11.33
CA ILE A 102 -1.52 -3.01 -10.68
C ILE A 102 -1.23 -4.26 -11.53
N PRO A 103 -1.52 -4.29 -12.85
CA PRO A 103 -1.25 -5.47 -13.66
C PRO A 103 0.20 -5.93 -13.64
N ALA A 104 1.16 -5.00 -13.62
CA ALA A 104 2.59 -5.32 -13.58
C ALA A 104 2.99 -5.96 -12.24
N LEU A 105 2.47 -5.47 -11.11
CA LEU A 105 2.70 -6.08 -9.80
C LEU A 105 2.09 -7.48 -9.71
N VAL A 106 0.87 -7.65 -10.21
CA VAL A 106 0.20 -8.97 -10.19
C VAL A 106 0.93 -9.96 -11.10
N ALA A 107 1.37 -9.53 -12.29
CA ALA A 107 2.15 -10.37 -13.20
C ALA A 107 3.48 -10.83 -12.58
N ALA A 108 4.15 -9.96 -11.82
CA ALA A 108 5.41 -10.29 -11.13
C ALA A 108 5.25 -11.41 -10.08
N LEU A 109 4.03 -11.63 -9.57
CA LEU A 109 3.74 -12.76 -8.69
C LEU A 109 3.81 -14.13 -9.39
N ALA A 110 3.95 -14.22 -10.71
CA ALA A 110 4.19 -15.50 -11.37
C ALA A 110 5.49 -16.15 -10.85
N ASP A 111 6.53 -15.33 -10.64
CA ASP A 111 7.87 -15.78 -10.25
C ASP A 111 8.28 -15.37 -8.84
N ALA A 112 7.43 -14.62 -8.12
CA ALA A 112 7.68 -14.12 -6.77
C ALA A 112 6.48 -14.36 -5.84
N ASP A 113 6.73 -14.28 -4.54
CA ASP A 113 5.68 -14.36 -3.53
C ASP A 113 5.18 -12.97 -3.15
N ILE A 114 6.06 -11.96 -3.35
CA ILE A 114 5.81 -10.55 -3.03
C ILE A 114 6.38 -9.68 -4.15
N ALA A 115 5.58 -8.72 -4.63
CA ALA A 115 6.01 -7.66 -5.53
C ALA A 115 5.85 -6.31 -4.82
N LEU A 116 6.93 -5.55 -4.70
CA LEU A 116 6.96 -4.24 -4.08
C LEU A 116 7.09 -3.17 -5.16
N GLY A 117 6.19 -2.19 -5.16
CA GLY A 117 6.31 -1.05 -6.06
C GLY A 117 7.54 -0.20 -5.71
N SER A 118 8.28 0.22 -6.72
CA SER A 118 9.40 1.13 -6.56
C SER A 118 9.24 2.36 -7.45
N ARG A 119 9.09 3.53 -6.82
CA ARG A 119 9.12 4.83 -7.51
C ARG A 119 10.50 5.18 -8.05
N PHE A 120 11.55 4.62 -7.47
CA PHE A 120 12.93 4.88 -7.89
C PHE A 120 13.36 4.05 -9.10
N GLN A 121 12.64 2.98 -9.41
CA GLN A 121 12.75 2.23 -10.66
C GLN A 121 11.75 2.72 -11.72
N GLY A 122 10.66 3.36 -11.30
CA GLY A 122 9.63 3.91 -12.15
C GLY A 122 9.72 5.43 -12.30
N SER A 123 8.61 6.12 -12.05
CA SER A 123 8.54 7.57 -12.19
C SER A 123 7.95 8.28 -10.96
N VAL A 124 8.31 9.54 -10.82
CA VAL A 124 7.81 10.40 -9.74
C VAL A 124 7.42 11.75 -10.35
N ASP A 125 6.13 12.07 -10.29
CA ASP A 125 5.61 13.33 -10.79
C ASP A 125 5.36 14.31 -9.65
N GLY A 126 5.85 15.54 -9.80
CA GLY A 126 5.56 16.64 -8.87
C GLY A 126 6.31 16.63 -7.55
N ALA A 127 7.36 15.82 -7.36
CA ALA A 127 8.21 15.87 -6.17
C ALA A 127 9.37 16.85 -6.31
N SER A 128 9.68 17.56 -5.22
CA SER A 128 10.89 18.40 -5.15
C SER A 128 12.16 17.54 -5.01
N ARG A 129 13.31 18.10 -5.45
CA ARG A 129 14.63 17.45 -5.29
C ARG A 129 14.96 17.17 -3.82
N SER A 130 14.62 18.07 -2.92
CA SER A 130 14.83 17.90 -1.47
C SER A 130 14.00 16.74 -0.92
N ARG A 131 12.73 16.60 -1.35
CA ARG A 131 11.88 15.47 -0.97
C ARG A 131 12.45 14.15 -1.46
N MET A 132 12.95 14.10 -2.69
CA MET A 132 13.59 12.89 -3.23
C MET A 132 14.85 12.51 -2.47
N ALA A 133 15.68 13.48 -2.07
CA ALA A 133 16.85 13.23 -1.24
C ALA A 133 16.46 12.66 0.13
N LEU A 134 15.43 13.24 0.78
CA LEU A 134 14.91 12.75 2.06
C LEU A 134 14.37 11.32 1.95
N LEU A 135 13.62 11.01 0.89
CA LEU A 135 13.09 9.65 0.65
C LEU A 135 14.24 8.65 0.44
N ARG A 136 15.29 9.01 -0.30
CA ARG A 136 16.47 8.14 -0.47
C ARG A 136 17.19 7.88 0.86
N ALA A 137 17.33 8.90 1.69
CA ALA A 137 17.90 8.74 3.04
C ALA A 137 17.03 7.83 3.91
N ALA A 138 15.70 7.96 3.85
CA ALA A 138 14.78 7.08 4.55
C ALA A 138 14.88 5.63 4.06
N VAL A 139 14.98 5.39 2.76
CA VAL A 139 15.19 4.05 2.17
C VAL A 139 16.52 3.46 2.64
N TRP A 140 17.61 4.24 2.61
CA TRP A 140 18.91 3.79 3.10
C TRP A 140 18.85 3.35 4.56
N THR A 141 18.21 4.16 5.41
CA THR A 141 18.01 3.84 6.83
C THR A 141 17.18 2.56 7.00
N SER A 142 16.06 2.45 6.29
CA SER A 142 15.19 1.27 6.36
C SER A 142 15.90 -0.01 5.89
N ASN A 143 16.70 0.08 4.83
CA ASN A 143 17.52 -1.03 4.36
C ASN A 143 18.57 -1.47 5.40
N ARG A 144 19.22 -0.46 6.04
CA ARG A 144 20.23 -0.73 7.07
C ARG A 144 19.64 -1.45 8.28
N LEU A 145 18.41 -1.08 8.67
CA LEU A 145 17.72 -1.61 9.84
C LEU A 145 17.00 -2.94 9.57
N SER A 146 16.43 -3.13 8.39
CA SER A 146 15.72 -4.36 8.00
C SER A 146 16.65 -5.44 7.45
N GLY A 147 17.88 -5.08 7.06
CA GLY A 147 18.78 -5.97 6.33
C GLY A 147 18.34 -6.28 4.89
N MET A 148 17.38 -5.50 4.37
CA MET A 148 16.92 -5.57 2.98
C MET A 148 17.81 -4.72 2.06
N LYS A 149 17.68 -4.94 0.75
CA LYS A 149 18.36 -4.13 -0.28
C LYS A 149 17.31 -3.70 -1.31
N LEU A 150 16.41 -2.79 -0.89
CA LEU A 150 15.33 -2.29 -1.71
C LEU A 150 15.70 -0.92 -2.29
N THR A 151 15.21 -0.63 -3.49
CA THR A 151 15.27 0.71 -4.07
C THR A 151 14.21 1.62 -3.48
N ASP A 152 13.03 1.06 -3.08
CA ASP A 152 11.95 1.80 -2.39
C ASP A 152 11.33 0.97 -1.26
N ALA A 153 11.60 1.33 -0.02
CA ALA A 153 11.06 0.66 1.17
C ALA A 153 9.70 1.21 1.62
N HIS A 154 9.25 2.33 1.08
CA HIS A 154 8.11 3.11 1.59
C HIS A 154 6.95 3.25 0.60
N CYS A 155 6.98 2.56 -0.53
CA CYS A 155 5.86 2.52 -1.45
C CYS A 155 4.70 1.70 -0.86
N GLY A 156 3.48 2.27 -0.82
CA GLY A 156 2.28 1.58 -0.33
C GLY A 156 1.68 0.60 -1.34
N LEU A 157 2.04 0.73 -2.62
CA LEU A 157 1.59 -0.15 -3.68
C LEU A 157 2.42 -1.46 -3.67
N ARG A 158 1.80 -2.54 -3.22
CA ARG A 158 2.46 -3.85 -3.04
C ARG A 158 1.51 -4.97 -3.40
N ALA A 159 2.02 -6.05 -3.97
CA ALA A 159 1.24 -7.24 -4.24
C ALA A 159 1.80 -8.46 -3.49
N PHE A 160 0.92 -9.33 -3.02
CA PHE A 160 1.25 -10.55 -2.27
C PHE A 160 0.46 -11.73 -2.80
N ARG A 161 1.07 -12.89 -2.89
CA ARG A 161 0.30 -14.13 -2.96
C ARG A 161 -0.47 -14.34 -1.64
N ALA A 162 -1.69 -14.83 -1.69
CA ALA A 162 -2.47 -15.13 -0.47
C ALA A 162 -1.74 -16.12 0.45
N SER A 163 -0.95 -17.03 -0.11
CA SER A 163 -0.11 -17.98 0.63
C SER A 163 1.00 -17.31 1.48
N ALA A 164 1.40 -16.08 1.12
CA ALA A 164 2.40 -15.31 1.87
C ALA A 164 1.80 -14.60 3.10
N VAL A 165 0.48 -14.36 3.10
CA VAL A 165 -0.20 -13.56 4.14
C VAL A 165 0.06 -14.04 5.57
N PRO A 166 0.03 -15.34 5.89
CA PRO A 166 0.29 -15.79 7.27
C PRO A 166 1.64 -15.34 7.82
N ALA A 167 2.69 -15.32 6.98
CA ALA A 167 4.02 -14.88 7.35
C ALA A 167 4.15 -13.35 7.48
N LEU A 168 3.23 -12.60 6.86
CA LEU A 168 3.27 -11.15 6.74
C LEU A 168 2.24 -10.43 7.62
N ARG A 169 1.51 -11.17 8.48
CA ARG A 169 0.42 -10.61 9.29
C ARG A 169 0.84 -9.35 10.02
N ILE A 170 0.15 -8.25 9.75
CA ILE A 170 0.41 -6.94 10.36
C ILE A 170 -0.14 -6.95 11.78
N THR A 171 0.69 -6.61 12.75
CA THR A 171 0.33 -6.55 14.18
C THR A 171 0.58 -5.17 14.78
N GLN A 172 1.38 -4.34 14.12
CA GLN A 172 1.66 -2.98 14.58
C GLN A 172 0.75 -1.96 13.89
N ASP A 173 0.29 -1.00 14.68
CA ASP A 173 -0.59 0.07 14.23
C ASP A 173 0.18 1.23 13.59
N ARG A 174 -0.56 2.14 12.95
CA ARG A 174 -0.07 3.39 12.36
C ARG A 174 1.07 3.13 11.38
N MET A 175 2.09 4.00 11.38
CA MET A 175 3.22 3.92 10.44
C MET A 175 4.24 2.81 10.78
N ALA A 176 4.21 2.25 11.98
CA ALA A 176 5.11 1.18 12.40
C ALA A 176 4.92 -0.12 11.59
N HIS A 177 3.72 -0.33 11.02
CA HIS A 177 3.42 -1.49 10.19
C HIS A 177 4.34 -1.61 8.97
N ALA A 178 4.79 -0.48 8.38
CA ALA A 178 5.65 -0.51 7.20
C ALA A 178 7.01 -1.14 7.51
N SER A 179 7.61 -0.77 8.64
CA SER A 179 8.88 -1.33 9.11
C SER A 179 8.73 -2.77 9.61
N GLU A 180 7.61 -3.07 10.26
CA GLU A 180 7.25 -4.44 10.66
C GLU A 180 7.19 -5.36 9.44
N LEU A 181 6.48 -4.92 8.39
CA LEU A 181 6.32 -5.69 7.17
C LEU A 181 7.68 -6.02 6.52
N LEU A 182 8.59 -5.04 6.43
CA LEU A 182 9.93 -5.28 5.88
C LEU A 182 10.72 -6.33 6.69
N ARG A 183 10.64 -6.26 8.03
CA ARG A 183 11.28 -7.27 8.89
C ARG A 183 10.68 -8.66 8.69
N LYS A 184 9.34 -8.74 8.60
CA LYS A 184 8.64 -10.01 8.34
C LYS A 184 8.95 -10.58 6.95
N ILE A 185 9.00 -9.74 5.93
CA ILE A 185 9.45 -10.13 4.59
C ILE A 185 10.87 -10.72 4.65
N LYS A 186 11.80 -10.03 5.32
CA LYS A 186 13.18 -10.52 5.45
C LYS A 186 13.26 -11.85 6.19
N ALA A 187 12.49 -12.01 7.27
CA ALA A 187 12.50 -13.21 8.10
C ALA A 187 11.80 -14.41 7.44
N SER A 188 10.85 -14.17 6.54
CA SER A 188 10.03 -15.21 5.92
C SER A 188 10.79 -16.04 4.87
N GLY A 189 11.89 -15.53 4.31
CA GLY A 189 12.58 -16.17 3.19
C GLY A 189 11.79 -16.20 1.87
N LEU A 190 10.66 -15.50 1.80
CA LEU A 190 9.83 -15.40 0.60
C LEU A 190 10.57 -14.67 -0.53
N ARG A 191 10.25 -15.04 -1.77
CA ARG A 191 10.83 -14.40 -2.96
C ARG A 191 10.19 -13.02 -3.16
N VAL A 192 11.03 -11.99 -3.21
CA VAL A 192 10.64 -10.59 -3.35
C VAL A 192 11.21 -10.01 -4.63
N VAL A 193 10.39 -9.30 -5.37
CA VAL A 193 10.80 -8.50 -6.53
C VAL A 193 10.35 -7.05 -6.37
N GLU A 194 11.08 -6.12 -6.96
CA GLU A 194 10.64 -4.73 -7.09
C GLU A 194 10.11 -4.49 -8.50
N VAL A 195 9.01 -3.75 -8.60
CA VAL A 195 8.33 -3.42 -9.86
C VAL A 195 8.31 -1.90 -10.02
N PRO A 196 8.72 -1.35 -11.17
CA PRO A 196 8.61 0.08 -11.44
C PRO A 196 7.16 0.55 -11.33
N VAL A 197 6.92 1.64 -10.59
CA VAL A 197 5.58 2.24 -10.44
C VAL A 197 5.66 3.75 -10.54
N THR A 198 4.51 4.37 -10.86
CA THR A 198 4.36 5.82 -10.93
C THR A 198 3.76 6.36 -9.64
N VAL A 199 4.40 7.34 -9.02
CA VAL A 199 3.87 8.06 -7.86
C VAL A 199 3.67 9.53 -8.20
N ARG A 200 2.42 10.01 -8.11
CA ARG A 200 2.00 11.37 -8.43
C ARG A 200 1.76 12.15 -7.14
N TYR A 201 2.43 13.27 -6.96
CA TYR A 201 2.17 14.17 -5.83
C TYR A 201 1.11 15.20 -6.21
N THR A 202 -0.16 14.91 -5.89
CA THR A 202 -1.31 15.78 -6.13
C THR A 202 -1.36 16.94 -5.12
N GLU A 203 -2.15 17.99 -5.41
CA GLU A 203 -2.40 19.08 -4.45
C GLU A 203 -3.01 18.56 -3.15
N HIS A 204 -3.94 17.60 -3.24
CA HIS A 204 -4.56 16.97 -2.07
C HIS A 204 -3.51 16.29 -1.18
N SER A 205 -2.61 15.51 -1.76
CA SER A 205 -1.56 14.82 -1.01
C SER A 205 -0.52 15.79 -0.40
N ARG A 206 -0.31 16.96 -1.04
CA ARG A 206 0.53 18.04 -0.51
C ARG A 206 -0.14 18.76 0.66
N ALA A 207 -1.46 19.05 0.56
CA ALA A 207 -2.23 19.75 1.58
C ALA A 207 -2.39 18.93 2.87
N LYS A 208 -2.46 17.60 2.81
CA LYS A 208 -2.49 16.69 3.97
C LYS A 208 -1.18 16.67 4.78
N GLY A 209 -0.23 17.53 4.39
CA GLY A 209 0.90 17.86 5.24
C GLY A 209 1.83 16.68 5.47
N GLN A 210 2.25 16.06 4.41
CA GLN A 210 3.53 15.36 4.46
C GLN A 210 4.65 16.40 4.56
N SER A 211 4.60 17.18 5.64
CA SER A 211 5.70 18.06 6.01
C SER A 211 6.93 17.19 6.28
N GLY A 212 8.13 17.68 5.98
CA GLY A 212 9.39 17.01 6.34
C GLY A 212 9.44 16.58 7.82
N PHE A 213 8.65 17.21 8.67
CA PHE A 213 8.42 16.85 10.08
C PHE A 213 7.77 15.47 10.26
N GLN A 214 6.87 15.01 9.37
CA GLN A 214 6.30 13.67 9.48
C GLN A 214 7.32 12.58 9.10
N ALA A 215 8.16 12.83 8.10
CA ALA A 215 9.25 11.91 7.76
C ALA A 215 10.26 11.80 8.91
N ILE A 216 10.58 12.91 9.57
CA ILE A 216 11.44 12.95 10.77
C ILE A 216 10.73 12.22 11.94
N ARG A 217 9.42 12.40 12.11
CA ARG A 217 8.64 11.71 13.14
C ARG A 217 8.55 10.19 12.89
N ILE A 218 8.44 9.76 11.64
CA ILE A 218 8.49 8.32 11.27
C ILE A 218 9.86 7.74 11.63
N LEU A 219 10.95 8.44 11.33
CA LEU A 219 12.29 8.05 11.74
C LEU A 219 12.42 8.04 13.28
N PHE A 220 11.86 9.04 13.96
CA PHE A 220 11.91 9.14 15.42
C PHE A 220 11.08 8.04 16.12
N ASP A 221 9.84 7.79 15.68
CA ASP A 221 8.98 6.71 16.19
C ASP A 221 9.62 5.32 15.95
N TYR A 222 10.38 5.17 14.87
CA TYR A 222 11.14 3.96 14.60
C TYR A 222 12.32 3.77 15.57
N PHE A 223 13.07 4.83 15.87
CA PHE A 223 14.25 4.75 16.74
C PHE A 223 13.92 4.64 18.22
N PHE A 224 12.81 5.19 18.69
CA PHE A 224 12.51 5.34 20.12
C PHE A 224 11.36 4.47 20.64
N ARG A 225 10.66 3.71 19.78
CA ARG A 225 9.59 2.78 20.17
C ARG A 225 9.91 1.30 19.96
N THR A 226 11.14 0.95 19.65
CA THR A 226 11.63 -0.45 19.56
C THR A 226 12.43 -0.84 20.80
N SER A 227 12.08 -0.29 21.99
CA SER A 227 12.56 -0.81 23.28
C SER A 227 11.41 -1.42 24.00
#